data_a4d91374adb6a86ce1da30d46dac4f8b
#
_entry.id   a4d91374adb6a86ce1da30d46dac4f8b
#
_cell.length_a   1.000
_cell.length_b   1.000
_cell.length_c   1.000
_cell.angle_alpha   90.00
_cell.angle_beta   90.00
_cell.angle_gamma   90.00
#
_symmetry.space_group_name_H-M   'P 1'
#
loop_
_entity.id
_entity.type
_entity.pdbx_description
1 polymer ?
#
loop_
_entity_poly.entity_id
_entity_poly.type
_entity_poly.pdbx_seq_one_letter_code
_entity_poly.pdbx_strand_id
1 'polypeptide(L)'
;MRVHPSAFPLKTKKIMKKSLFMAAVLLLSLCMFTFSACDDNVEDKNVGNPVVALNEVGEENSKTAIAGSDLHLEGEITAENRIKRIDIEIHQEEGGEFRIEKSFTEGKYIGVKNTTFHEHIDIPAEAPAGAYHLHFTVTDQLGQTEMAQSELAVKAAAAHITVEDLKFGASHDFSENKISYVGTKPMVSAHIKAENGIEKIAVFIHNEEGTRAFELDTTYTFNGEKEWGTEGQHKHIVIPDDAPAGDYHMHFNVYDKNGEVSENPLEGVQFKKSNVELQGVEIGTGRSATASDILTKFTVKAQDDLYSIRLRIYKESAPSEYFFNSTLADEFSKGGLKEYTFNKKLETKDDKGRYATAGEYILELRVENAQGANKIFKEEFTLAEK
;
A
#
# COMPACT_ATOMS: atom_id res chain seq x y z
N MET A 1 -21.74 3.05 46.96
CA MET A 1 -22.13 3.59 45.66
C MET A 1 -21.23 2.95 44.61
N ARG A 2 -21.71 1.91 43.91
CA ARG A 2 -20.93 1.20 42.84
C ARG A 2 -21.26 1.83 41.51
N VAL A 3 -20.25 2.31 40.80
CA VAL A 3 -20.38 2.80 39.44
C VAL A 3 -19.90 1.69 38.50
N HIS A 4 -20.80 1.18 37.69
CA HIS A 4 -20.48 0.26 36.57
C HIS A 4 -19.89 1.04 35.37
N PRO A 5 -18.87 0.53 34.70
CA PRO A 5 -18.51 1.05 33.40
C PRO A 5 -19.39 0.46 32.30
N SER A 6 -20.06 1.32 31.55
CA SER A 6 -20.83 0.98 30.37
C SER A 6 -19.92 0.60 29.22
N ALA A 7 -20.08 -0.62 28.71
CA ALA A 7 -19.47 -1.08 27.47
C ALA A 7 -20.12 -0.38 26.26
N PHE A 8 -19.33 0.28 25.44
CA PHE A 8 -19.74 0.75 24.12
C PHE A 8 -19.66 -0.40 23.10
N PRO A 9 -20.70 -0.64 22.30
CA PRO A 9 -20.63 -1.64 21.25
C PRO A 9 -19.84 -1.12 20.07
N LEU A 10 -18.83 -1.87 19.66
CA LEU A 10 -18.16 -1.77 18.35
C LEU A 10 -19.21 -1.94 17.23
N LYS A 11 -19.44 -0.87 16.48
CA LYS A 11 -20.20 -0.94 15.24
C LYS A 11 -19.28 -1.51 14.13
N THR A 12 -19.40 -2.81 13.91
CA THR A 12 -18.94 -3.43 12.67
C THR A 12 -19.72 -2.85 11.49
N LYS A 13 -19.10 -2.02 10.69
CA LYS A 13 -19.63 -1.57 9.41
C LYS A 13 -19.62 -2.75 8.45
N LYS A 14 -20.79 -3.25 8.13
CA LYS A 14 -21.08 -4.36 7.24
C LYS A 14 -20.71 -3.96 5.82
N ILE A 15 -19.53 -4.39 5.36
CA ILE A 15 -19.14 -4.34 3.96
C ILE A 15 -19.95 -5.43 3.25
N MET A 16 -21.06 -5.08 2.69
CA MET A 16 -21.81 -5.94 1.78
C MET A 16 -22.65 -5.07 0.85
N LYS A 17 -22.38 -5.21 -0.44
CA LYS A 17 -23.17 -4.86 -1.62
C LYS A 17 -22.45 -3.99 -2.66
N LYS A 18 -21.28 -4.42 -3.14
CA LYS A 18 -20.79 -3.99 -4.48
C LYS A 18 -20.68 -5.16 -5.47
N SER A 19 -20.82 -6.42 -5.04
CA SER A 19 -20.67 -7.57 -5.97
C SER A 19 -21.96 -7.97 -6.73
N LEU A 20 -23.09 -7.29 -6.51
CA LEU A 20 -24.34 -7.67 -7.16
C LEU A 20 -24.73 -6.80 -8.38
N PHE A 21 -24.01 -5.68 -8.61
CA PHE A 21 -24.30 -4.81 -9.76
C PHE A 21 -23.52 -5.20 -11.02
N MET A 22 -22.37 -5.85 -10.91
CA MET A 22 -21.62 -6.35 -12.08
C MET A 22 -22.23 -7.59 -12.75
N ALA A 23 -23.05 -8.37 -12.04
CA ALA A 23 -23.71 -9.54 -12.64
C ALA A 23 -24.94 -9.21 -13.49
N ALA A 24 -25.52 -8.03 -13.36
CA ALA A 24 -26.74 -7.65 -14.10
C ALA A 24 -26.47 -7.01 -15.46
N VAL A 25 -25.26 -6.49 -15.72
CA VAL A 25 -24.91 -5.88 -17.01
C VAL A 25 -24.40 -6.93 -18.01
N LEU A 26 -23.92 -8.09 -17.55
CA LEU A 26 -23.40 -9.15 -18.42
C LEU A 26 -24.47 -10.06 -19.04
N LEU A 27 -25.76 -9.91 -18.69
CA LEU A 27 -26.83 -10.80 -19.13
C LEU A 27 -27.76 -10.22 -20.20
N LEU A 28 -27.50 -9.00 -20.68
CA LEU A 28 -28.37 -8.37 -21.71
C LEU A 28 -27.73 -8.26 -23.11
N SER A 29 -26.54 -8.80 -23.36
CA SER A 29 -25.91 -8.75 -24.69
C SER A 29 -25.81 -10.10 -25.41
N LEU A 30 -26.57 -11.14 -24.97
CA LEU A 30 -26.50 -12.48 -25.58
C LEU A 30 -27.81 -12.84 -26.29
N CYS A 31 -28.25 -12.03 -27.21
CA CYS A 31 -29.23 -12.44 -28.21
C CYS A 31 -29.08 -11.58 -29.45
N MET A 32 -28.37 -12.07 -30.45
CA MET A 32 -28.63 -12.01 -31.90
C MET A 32 -27.36 -12.36 -32.69
N PHE A 33 -27.08 -13.65 -32.80
CA PHE A 33 -26.28 -14.14 -33.93
C PHE A 33 -27.17 -14.99 -34.81
N THR A 34 -27.61 -14.40 -35.89
CA THR A 34 -28.12 -15.17 -37.05
C THR A 34 -26.95 -15.43 -37.99
N PHE A 35 -26.67 -16.71 -38.20
CA PHE A 35 -25.71 -17.16 -39.22
C PHE A 35 -26.24 -16.80 -40.59
N SER A 36 -25.42 -16.12 -41.40
CA SER A 36 -25.56 -16.14 -42.87
C SER A 36 -24.20 -16.48 -43.46
N ALA A 37 -24.19 -17.45 -44.36
CA ALA A 37 -23.03 -18.06 -44.97
C ALA A 37 -22.52 -17.27 -46.16
N CYS A 38 -21.23 -17.30 -46.36
CA CYS A 38 -20.38 -17.11 -47.56
C CYS A 38 -20.85 -16.15 -48.64
N ASP A 39 -20.10 -15.06 -48.78
CA ASP A 39 -19.74 -14.50 -50.05
C ASP A 39 -18.30 -13.94 -50.00
N ASP A 40 -17.43 -14.37 -50.92
CA ASP A 40 -16.04 -13.94 -51.04
C ASP A 40 -15.96 -12.55 -51.70
N ASN A 41 -16.43 -11.54 -50.97
CA ASN A 41 -16.05 -10.16 -51.22
C ASN A 41 -15.25 -9.68 -49.97
N VAL A 42 -14.04 -9.23 -50.21
CA VAL A 42 -13.27 -8.45 -49.23
C VAL A 42 -14.02 -7.13 -49.04
N GLU A 43 -15.11 -7.18 -48.27
CA GLU A 43 -15.71 -5.99 -47.72
C GLU A 43 -14.75 -5.48 -46.68
N ASP A 44 -14.28 -4.23 -46.85
CA ASP A 44 -13.76 -3.41 -45.78
C ASP A 44 -14.75 -3.54 -44.60
N LYS A 45 -14.45 -4.43 -43.66
CA LYS A 45 -15.17 -4.45 -42.40
C LYS A 45 -14.97 -3.06 -41.81
N ASN A 46 -16.03 -2.29 -41.86
CA ASN A 46 -16.13 -1.02 -41.13
C ASN A 46 -16.03 -1.36 -39.63
N VAL A 47 -14.80 -1.55 -39.16
CA VAL A 47 -14.48 -1.81 -37.78
C VAL A 47 -14.71 -0.48 -37.09
N GLY A 48 -15.64 -0.46 -36.15
CA GLY A 48 -16.10 0.77 -35.51
C GLY A 48 -14.97 1.56 -34.85
N ASN A 49 -15.26 2.82 -34.54
CA ASN A 49 -14.37 3.70 -33.80
C ASN A 49 -13.90 3.02 -32.48
N PRO A 50 -12.79 3.43 -31.92
CA PRO A 50 -12.44 3.10 -30.54
C PRO A 50 -13.63 3.38 -29.60
N VAL A 51 -13.66 2.69 -28.47
CA VAL A 51 -14.59 2.96 -27.37
C VAL A 51 -13.76 3.34 -26.16
N VAL A 52 -14.13 4.43 -25.51
CA VAL A 52 -13.42 4.97 -24.34
C VAL A 52 -14.44 5.23 -23.23
N ALA A 53 -14.11 4.78 -22.02
CA ALA A 53 -14.84 5.11 -20.81
C ALA A 53 -13.87 5.61 -19.73
N LEU A 54 -14.06 6.83 -19.23
CA LEU A 54 -13.35 7.33 -18.06
C LEU A 54 -13.99 6.74 -16.81
N ASN A 55 -13.22 5.98 -16.05
CA ASN A 55 -13.66 5.34 -14.81
C ASN A 55 -13.38 6.26 -13.62
N GLU A 56 -12.21 6.93 -13.63
CA GLU A 56 -11.78 7.77 -12.55
C GLU A 56 -11.05 9.01 -13.07
N VAL A 57 -11.41 10.17 -12.53
CA VAL A 57 -10.77 11.47 -12.76
C VAL A 57 -10.54 12.13 -11.40
N GLY A 58 -9.27 12.20 -10.98
CA GLY A 58 -8.89 12.55 -9.62
C GLY A 58 -9.19 11.44 -8.62
N GLU A 59 -8.51 11.46 -7.48
CA GLU A 59 -8.62 10.46 -6.42
C GLU A 59 -10.08 10.23 -6.02
N GLU A 60 -10.52 8.97 -5.93
CA GLU A 60 -11.92 8.57 -5.67
C GLU A 60 -12.94 9.18 -6.67
N ASN A 61 -12.51 9.45 -7.89
CA ASN A 61 -13.31 10.13 -8.92
C ASN A 61 -13.85 11.50 -8.46
N SER A 62 -13.04 12.23 -7.70
CA SER A 62 -13.39 13.53 -7.11
C SER A 62 -13.56 14.63 -8.16
N LYS A 63 -13.04 14.44 -9.37
CA LYS A 63 -12.94 15.45 -10.44
C LYS A 63 -12.25 16.73 -9.96
N THR A 64 -11.25 16.56 -9.11
CA THR A 64 -10.46 17.63 -8.53
C THR A 64 -8.98 17.35 -8.71
N ALA A 65 -8.21 18.36 -9.03
CA ALA A 65 -6.75 18.36 -9.03
C ALA A 65 -6.21 19.54 -8.23
N ILE A 66 -4.97 19.44 -7.77
CA ILE A 66 -4.30 20.53 -7.04
C ILE A 66 -3.10 21.01 -7.86
N ALA A 67 -2.95 22.32 -8.02
CA ALA A 67 -1.80 22.90 -8.68
C ALA A 67 -0.50 22.50 -7.95
N GLY A 68 0.47 21.97 -8.69
CA GLY A 68 1.72 21.44 -8.13
C GLY A 68 1.68 19.99 -7.67
N SER A 69 0.58 19.30 -7.89
CA SER A 69 0.40 17.86 -7.66
C SER A 69 0.15 17.14 -8.98
N ASP A 70 -0.31 15.91 -8.94
CA ASP A 70 -0.72 15.12 -10.10
C ASP A 70 -2.22 14.83 -10.08
N LEU A 71 -2.77 14.50 -11.23
CA LEU A 71 -4.13 14.07 -11.43
C LEU A 71 -4.14 12.57 -11.75
N HIS A 72 -4.72 11.76 -10.88
CA HIS A 72 -5.01 10.36 -11.16
C HIS A 72 -6.06 10.25 -12.27
N LEU A 73 -5.78 9.47 -13.30
CA LEU A 73 -6.67 9.28 -14.44
C LEU A 73 -6.75 7.81 -14.83
N GLU A 74 -7.95 7.23 -14.75
CA GLU A 74 -8.21 5.86 -15.16
C GLU A 74 -9.32 5.79 -16.22
N GLY A 75 -9.14 4.90 -17.20
CA GLY A 75 -10.13 4.66 -18.25
C GLY A 75 -9.97 3.33 -18.95
N GLU A 76 -11.09 2.78 -19.41
CA GLU A 76 -11.12 1.58 -20.23
C GLU A 76 -11.14 1.94 -21.72
N ILE A 77 -10.26 1.31 -22.49
CA ILE A 77 -10.13 1.54 -23.94
C ILE A 77 -10.32 0.22 -24.67
N THR A 78 -11.19 0.23 -25.69
CA THR A 78 -11.32 -0.85 -26.67
C THR A 78 -11.15 -0.28 -28.08
N ALA A 79 -10.19 -0.78 -28.85
CA ALA A 79 -9.89 -0.38 -30.22
C ALA A 79 -9.63 -1.61 -31.09
N GLU A 80 -10.58 -2.04 -31.88
CA GLU A 80 -10.46 -3.22 -32.75
C GLU A 80 -9.27 -3.12 -33.71
N ASN A 81 -8.94 -1.91 -34.17
CA ASN A 81 -7.80 -1.62 -35.05
C ASN A 81 -6.52 -1.30 -34.29
N ARG A 82 -6.45 -1.60 -33.01
CA ARG A 82 -5.33 -1.32 -32.12
C ARG A 82 -5.09 0.16 -31.87
N ILE A 83 -4.75 0.50 -30.66
CA ILE A 83 -4.45 1.86 -30.24
C ILE A 83 -3.16 2.32 -30.93
N LYS A 84 -3.20 3.50 -31.55
CA LYS A 84 -2.06 4.17 -32.16
C LYS A 84 -1.54 5.31 -31.28
N ARG A 85 -2.45 6.04 -30.62
CA ARG A 85 -2.15 7.22 -29.84
C ARG A 85 -3.25 7.48 -28.83
N ILE A 86 -2.86 7.96 -27.67
CA ILE A 86 -3.77 8.49 -26.63
C ILE A 86 -3.33 9.92 -26.35
N ASP A 87 -4.27 10.88 -26.40
CA ASP A 87 -4.04 12.28 -26.10
C ASP A 87 -4.89 12.73 -24.94
N ILE A 88 -4.27 13.39 -24.00
CA ILE A 88 -4.93 14.06 -22.87
C ILE A 88 -4.73 15.55 -23.05
N GLU A 89 -5.83 16.29 -23.02
CA GLU A 89 -5.85 17.75 -23.01
C GLU A 89 -6.69 18.21 -21.81
N ILE A 90 -6.11 19.10 -21.00
CA ILE A 90 -6.79 19.75 -19.89
C ILE A 90 -6.69 21.25 -20.12
N HIS A 91 -7.81 21.95 -20.24
CA HIS A 91 -7.83 23.39 -20.47
C HIS A 91 -8.93 24.09 -19.66
N GLN A 92 -8.74 25.38 -19.37
CA GLN A 92 -9.72 26.21 -18.66
C GLN A 92 -11.04 26.32 -19.43
N GLU A 93 -12.19 26.30 -18.71
CA GLU A 93 -13.53 26.42 -19.30
C GLU A 93 -13.79 27.78 -19.97
N GLU A 94 -13.44 28.87 -19.33
CA GLU A 94 -13.78 30.21 -19.80
C GLU A 94 -12.52 31.02 -20.18
N GLY A 95 -12.18 31.06 -21.47
CA GLY A 95 -11.27 32.04 -22.06
C GLY A 95 -9.85 32.10 -21.48
N GLY A 96 -9.48 31.14 -20.66
CA GLY A 96 -8.13 31.02 -20.13
C GLY A 96 -7.19 30.43 -21.17
N GLU A 97 -5.93 30.89 -21.16
CA GLU A 97 -4.91 30.39 -22.07
C GLU A 97 -4.15 29.17 -21.50
N PHE A 98 -4.41 28.80 -20.25
CA PHE A 98 -3.69 27.70 -19.60
C PHE A 98 -4.18 26.33 -20.07
N ARG A 99 -3.21 25.51 -20.48
CA ARG A 99 -3.46 24.20 -21.09
C ARG A 99 -2.37 23.21 -20.68
N ILE A 100 -2.75 21.97 -20.45
CA ILE A 100 -1.87 20.83 -20.26
C ILE A 100 -2.16 19.85 -21.40
N GLU A 101 -1.12 19.38 -22.10
CA GLU A 101 -1.22 18.40 -23.17
C GLU A 101 -0.24 17.27 -22.90
N LYS A 102 -0.72 16.02 -22.94
CA LYS A 102 0.12 14.82 -22.84
C LYS A 102 -0.30 13.80 -23.89
N SER A 103 0.68 13.23 -24.59
CA SER A 103 0.44 12.25 -25.64
C SER A 103 1.24 10.98 -25.40
N PHE A 104 0.58 9.84 -25.55
CA PHE A 104 1.18 8.52 -25.50
C PHE A 104 1.17 7.93 -26.92
N THR A 105 2.36 7.76 -27.51
CA THR A 105 2.59 7.24 -28.87
C THR A 105 3.40 5.96 -28.87
N GLU A 106 3.89 5.53 -27.73
CA GLU A 106 4.68 4.32 -27.48
C GLU A 106 4.38 3.77 -26.08
N GLY A 107 4.93 2.62 -25.72
CA GLY A 107 4.78 2.01 -24.41
C GLY A 107 3.59 1.05 -24.32
N LYS A 108 3.18 0.74 -23.08
CA LYS A 108 2.25 -0.36 -22.72
C LYS A 108 0.85 -0.26 -23.36
N TYR A 109 0.39 0.93 -23.67
CA TYR A 109 -0.94 1.17 -24.23
C TYR A 109 -1.01 1.09 -25.75
N ILE A 110 0.12 1.13 -26.46
CA ILE A 110 0.16 1.28 -27.90
C ILE A 110 0.26 -0.08 -28.61
N GLY A 111 -0.49 -0.25 -29.69
CA GLY A 111 -0.51 -1.49 -30.48
C GLY A 111 -1.39 -2.60 -29.90
N VAL A 112 -2.06 -2.37 -28.76
CA VAL A 112 -3.02 -3.31 -28.16
C VAL A 112 -4.46 -2.99 -28.58
N LYS A 113 -5.39 -3.95 -28.41
CA LYS A 113 -6.81 -3.75 -28.71
C LYS A 113 -7.61 -3.28 -27.51
N ASN A 114 -7.25 -3.77 -26.32
CA ASN A 114 -7.94 -3.46 -25.08
C ASN A 114 -6.89 -3.14 -24.02
N THR A 115 -7.14 -2.12 -23.21
CA THR A 115 -6.30 -1.77 -22.08
C THR A 115 -7.08 -0.96 -21.07
N THR A 116 -6.73 -1.11 -19.80
CA THR A 116 -7.03 -0.13 -18.78
C THR A 116 -5.92 0.91 -18.81
N PHE A 117 -6.27 2.14 -19.12
CA PHE A 117 -5.38 3.28 -19.02
C PHE A 117 -5.35 3.73 -17.56
N HIS A 118 -4.16 3.84 -16.99
CA HIS A 118 -3.95 4.28 -15.61
C HIS A 118 -2.66 5.09 -15.58
N GLU A 119 -2.78 6.39 -15.38
CA GLU A 119 -1.65 7.33 -15.38
C GLU A 119 -1.90 8.49 -14.43
N HIS A 120 -0.82 9.06 -13.96
CA HIS A 120 -0.76 10.31 -13.23
C HIS A 120 -0.31 11.44 -14.14
N ILE A 121 -1.13 12.49 -14.22
CA ILE A 121 -0.89 13.65 -15.08
C ILE A 121 -0.46 14.82 -14.21
N ASP A 122 0.79 15.25 -14.36
CA ASP A 122 1.33 16.40 -13.61
C ASP A 122 0.50 17.65 -13.85
N ILE A 123 0.07 18.30 -12.79
CA ILE A 123 -0.58 19.62 -12.81
C ILE A 123 0.45 20.66 -12.39
N PRO A 124 0.93 21.53 -13.29
CA PRO A 124 1.94 22.54 -12.95
C PRO A 124 1.54 23.42 -11.77
N ALA A 125 2.50 23.81 -10.92
CA ALA A 125 2.25 24.63 -9.75
C ALA A 125 1.67 26.01 -10.10
N GLU A 126 1.93 26.50 -11.32
CA GLU A 126 1.38 27.75 -11.86
C GLU A 126 -0.01 27.60 -12.47
N ALA A 127 -0.61 26.39 -12.46
CA ALA A 127 -1.96 26.19 -12.98
C ALA A 127 -2.96 27.07 -12.20
N PRO A 128 -3.71 27.96 -12.87
CA PRO A 128 -4.69 28.79 -12.20
C PRO A 128 -5.81 27.94 -11.58
N ALA A 129 -6.22 28.27 -10.37
CA ALA A 129 -7.40 27.64 -9.78
C ALA A 129 -8.66 28.02 -10.57
N GLY A 130 -9.55 27.05 -10.78
CA GLY A 130 -10.80 27.25 -11.53
C GLY A 130 -11.38 25.97 -12.11
N ALA A 131 -12.35 26.14 -12.99
CA ALA A 131 -12.98 25.06 -13.74
C ALA A 131 -12.23 24.79 -15.05
N TYR A 132 -12.06 23.50 -15.35
CA TYR A 132 -11.36 22.99 -16.52
C TYR A 132 -12.17 21.89 -17.19
N HIS A 133 -11.92 21.68 -18.47
CA HIS A 133 -12.34 20.51 -19.22
C HIS A 133 -11.15 19.57 -19.43
N LEU A 134 -11.38 18.28 -19.20
CA LEU A 134 -10.47 17.20 -19.54
C LEU A 134 -11.00 16.48 -20.79
N HIS A 135 -10.19 16.38 -21.81
CA HIS A 135 -10.44 15.59 -23.01
C HIS A 135 -9.47 14.42 -23.07
N PHE A 136 -10.01 13.23 -23.20
CA PHE A 136 -9.27 11.99 -23.36
C PHE A 136 -9.57 11.40 -24.71
N THR A 137 -8.63 11.52 -25.66
CA THR A 137 -8.84 11.13 -27.05
C THR A 137 -8.00 9.91 -27.40
N VAL A 138 -8.60 8.88 -27.94
CA VAL A 138 -7.94 7.69 -28.45
C VAL A 138 -8.01 7.66 -29.96
N THR A 139 -6.88 7.46 -30.61
CA THR A 139 -6.74 7.27 -32.07
C THR A 139 -6.27 5.86 -32.35
N ASP A 140 -6.95 5.14 -33.24
CA ASP A 140 -6.53 3.81 -33.68
C ASP A 140 -5.56 3.84 -34.88
N GLN A 141 -5.07 2.67 -35.31
CA GLN A 141 -4.13 2.56 -36.41
C GLN A 141 -4.71 2.94 -37.78
N LEU A 142 -6.03 2.92 -37.94
CA LEU A 142 -6.70 3.41 -39.14
C LEU A 142 -6.97 4.92 -39.10
N GLY A 143 -6.66 5.59 -37.99
CA GLY A 143 -6.89 7.02 -37.80
C GLY A 143 -8.30 7.36 -37.35
N GLN A 144 -9.11 6.38 -36.93
CA GLN A 144 -10.39 6.62 -36.29
C GLN A 144 -10.17 7.10 -34.86
N THR A 145 -11.03 8.01 -34.40
CA THR A 145 -10.88 8.64 -33.08
C THR A 145 -12.16 8.52 -32.26
N GLU A 146 -12.01 8.41 -30.97
CA GLU A 146 -13.07 8.55 -29.98
C GLU A 146 -12.56 9.41 -28.82
N MET A 147 -13.46 10.20 -28.22
CA MET A 147 -13.11 11.12 -27.15
C MET A 147 -14.08 10.97 -25.98
N ALA A 148 -13.57 10.71 -24.80
CA ALA A 148 -14.28 10.90 -23.55
C ALA A 148 -13.87 12.26 -22.93
N GLN A 149 -14.78 12.85 -22.16
CA GLN A 149 -14.53 14.14 -21.51
C GLN A 149 -15.05 14.15 -20.08
N SER A 150 -14.46 14.98 -19.26
CA SER A 150 -14.88 15.24 -17.88
C SER A 150 -14.69 16.70 -17.53
N GLU A 151 -15.53 17.19 -16.63
CA GLU A 151 -15.24 18.41 -15.89
C GLU A 151 -14.15 18.13 -14.86
N LEU A 152 -13.32 19.15 -14.58
CA LEU A 152 -12.23 19.07 -13.61
C LEU A 152 -12.13 20.42 -12.88
N ALA A 153 -12.07 20.39 -11.56
CA ALA A 153 -11.79 21.56 -10.73
C ALA A 153 -10.31 21.56 -10.31
N VAL A 154 -9.53 22.54 -10.80
CA VAL A 154 -8.18 22.76 -10.31
C VAL A 154 -8.23 23.71 -9.10
N LYS A 155 -7.69 23.26 -7.97
CA LYS A 155 -7.52 24.05 -6.75
C LYS A 155 -6.12 24.61 -6.65
N ALA A 156 -5.96 25.77 -6.04
CA ALA A 156 -4.63 26.29 -5.71
C ALA A 156 -3.97 25.38 -4.65
N ALA A 157 -2.66 25.22 -4.73
CA ALA A 157 -1.90 24.60 -3.65
C ALA A 157 -2.11 25.37 -2.33
N ALA A 158 -2.24 24.65 -1.23
CA ALA A 158 -2.39 25.24 0.09
C ALA A 158 -1.05 25.82 0.56
N ALA A 159 -0.73 27.04 0.17
CA ALA A 159 0.56 27.68 0.43
C ALA A 159 0.96 27.79 1.92
N HIS A 160 -0.01 27.65 2.83
CA HIS A 160 0.21 27.67 4.28
C HIS A 160 0.37 26.29 4.91
N ILE A 161 0.34 25.21 4.09
CA ILE A 161 0.71 23.86 4.49
C ILE A 161 1.99 23.50 3.75
N THR A 162 3.06 23.23 4.50
CA THR A 162 4.32 22.73 3.92
C THR A 162 4.58 21.32 4.41
N VAL A 163 5.03 20.45 3.49
CA VAL A 163 5.45 19.08 3.77
C VAL A 163 6.85 18.91 3.21
N GLU A 164 7.79 18.64 4.09
CA GLU A 164 9.21 18.46 3.75
C GLU A 164 9.68 17.09 4.24
N ASP A 165 10.72 16.56 3.62
CA ASP A 165 11.37 15.30 4.04
C ASP A 165 10.41 14.10 4.16
N LEU A 166 9.43 14.00 3.26
CA LEU A 166 8.53 12.85 3.21
C LEU A 166 9.32 11.57 2.95
N LYS A 167 9.23 10.63 3.89
CA LYS A 167 9.94 9.33 3.85
C LYS A 167 8.97 8.20 4.13
N PHE A 168 9.19 7.11 3.42
CA PHE A 168 8.47 5.85 3.61
C PHE A 168 9.45 4.68 3.53
N GLY A 169 9.28 3.70 4.39
CA GLY A 169 10.09 2.47 4.35
C GLY A 169 10.13 1.70 5.65
N ALA A 170 11.08 0.79 5.73
CA ALA A 170 11.25 -0.12 6.84
C ALA A 170 11.48 0.59 8.17
N SER A 171 11.04 -0.06 9.24
CA SER A 171 10.81 0.52 10.57
C SER A 171 12.03 0.92 11.40
N HIS A 172 13.27 0.79 10.96
CA HIS A 172 14.43 1.13 11.80
C HIS A 172 15.54 1.90 11.12
N ASP A 173 15.54 1.92 9.81
CA ASP A 173 16.41 2.78 9.05
C ASP A 173 15.51 3.57 8.11
N PHE A 174 15.42 4.88 8.35
CA PHE A 174 14.79 5.80 7.40
C PHE A 174 15.66 5.88 6.13
N SER A 175 16.06 4.69 5.64
CA SER A 175 16.64 4.60 4.34
C SER A 175 15.56 5.08 3.37
N GLU A 176 15.90 6.02 2.53
CA GLU A 176 15.06 6.58 1.47
C GLU A 176 14.72 5.53 0.40
N ASN A 177 14.74 4.24 0.76
CA ASN A 177 14.60 3.14 -0.19
C ASN A 177 13.18 2.93 -0.70
N LYS A 178 12.18 3.54 -0.03
CA LYS A 178 10.75 3.42 -0.39
C LYS A 178 10.26 1.97 -0.46
N ILE A 179 10.95 1.06 0.23
CA ILE A 179 10.65 -0.38 0.23
C ILE A 179 9.89 -0.75 1.49
N SER A 180 8.85 -1.54 1.36
CA SER A 180 8.18 -2.24 2.44
C SER A 180 8.07 -3.73 2.13
N TYR A 181 7.62 -4.49 3.12
CA TYR A 181 7.36 -5.92 2.97
C TYR A 181 5.93 -6.22 3.38
N VAL A 182 5.29 -7.13 2.64
CA VAL A 182 3.92 -7.56 2.97
C VAL A 182 3.88 -8.14 4.39
N GLY A 183 2.83 -7.85 5.12
CA GLY A 183 2.69 -8.26 6.52
C GLY A 183 3.51 -7.44 7.53
N THR A 184 4.11 -6.31 7.11
CA THR A 184 4.92 -5.46 8.00
C THR A 184 4.24 -4.13 8.30
N LYS A 185 4.92 -3.33 9.13
CA LYS A 185 4.45 -1.99 9.52
C LYS A 185 5.54 -0.97 9.22
N PRO A 186 5.73 -0.57 7.95
CA PRO A 186 6.67 0.48 7.59
C PRO A 186 6.32 1.78 8.29
N MET A 187 7.30 2.66 8.37
CA MET A 187 7.12 4.02 8.86
C MET A 187 6.87 4.98 7.71
N VAL A 188 6.04 5.98 7.97
CA VAL A 188 5.95 7.19 7.20
C VAL A 188 6.27 8.37 8.10
N SER A 189 7.12 9.28 7.64
CA SER A 189 7.48 10.50 8.32
C SER A 189 7.60 11.66 7.33
N ALA A 190 7.33 12.84 7.82
CA ALA A 190 7.52 14.10 7.09
C ALA A 190 7.67 15.22 8.12
N HIS A 191 8.25 16.34 7.74
CA HIS A 191 8.18 17.56 8.52
C HIS A 191 7.07 18.43 7.96
N ILE A 192 6.00 18.63 8.76
CA ILE A 192 4.79 19.33 8.36
C ILE A 192 4.65 20.59 9.15
N LYS A 193 4.32 21.70 8.47
CA LYS A 193 3.84 22.95 9.10
C LYS A 193 2.50 23.33 8.47
N ALA A 194 1.52 23.66 9.31
CA ALA A 194 0.20 24.09 8.89
C ALA A 194 -0.25 25.29 9.74
N GLU A 195 -0.36 26.47 9.16
CA GLU A 195 -0.69 27.71 9.89
C GLU A 195 -2.03 27.62 10.61
N ASN A 196 -3.01 26.94 10.00
CA ASN A 196 -4.35 26.75 10.55
C ASN A 196 -4.47 25.51 11.45
N GLY A 197 -3.36 24.78 11.65
CA GLY A 197 -3.30 23.54 12.43
C GLY A 197 -3.74 22.30 11.63
N ILE A 198 -3.04 21.20 11.82
CA ILE A 198 -3.29 19.93 11.14
C ILE A 198 -4.59 19.31 11.69
N GLU A 199 -5.52 18.94 10.80
CA GLU A 199 -6.72 18.17 11.14
C GLU A 199 -6.46 16.67 10.99
N LYS A 200 -5.93 16.27 9.83
CA LYS A 200 -5.64 14.87 9.53
C LYS A 200 -4.52 14.74 8.49
N ILE A 201 -3.89 13.58 8.50
CA ILE A 201 -3.04 13.09 7.42
C ILE A 201 -3.74 11.86 6.86
N ALA A 202 -4.06 11.86 5.57
CA ALA A 202 -4.55 10.70 4.84
C ALA A 202 -3.41 10.15 3.98
N VAL A 203 -3.17 8.85 4.07
CA VAL A 203 -2.19 8.15 3.24
C VAL A 203 -2.93 7.14 2.41
N PHE A 204 -2.86 7.27 1.11
CA PHE A 204 -3.45 6.36 0.15
C PHE A 204 -2.33 5.71 -0.67
N ILE A 205 -2.34 4.39 -0.78
CA ILE A 205 -1.34 3.61 -1.52
C ILE A 205 -2.07 2.66 -2.45
N HIS A 206 -1.78 2.73 -3.73
CA HIS A 206 -2.34 1.83 -4.72
C HIS A 206 -1.25 1.29 -5.66
N ASN A 207 -1.49 0.13 -6.27
CA ASN A 207 -0.55 -0.46 -7.21
C ASN A 207 -0.73 0.16 -8.61
N GLU A 208 0.37 0.46 -9.26
CA GLU A 208 0.39 1.03 -10.62
C GLU A 208 0.07 -0.01 -11.70
N GLU A 209 0.49 -1.26 -11.49
CA GLU A 209 0.30 -2.34 -12.44
C GLU A 209 0.01 -3.65 -11.70
N GLY A 210 -0.92 -4.44 -12.22
CA GLY A 210 -1.16 -5.76 -11.68
C GLY A 210 -2.47 -6.39 -12.15
N THR A 211 -2.60 -7.71 -11.94
CA THR A 211 -3.82 -8.46 -12.24
C THR A 211 -4.92 -8.26 -11.21
N ARG A 212 -4.62 -7.61 -10.11
CA ARG A 212 -5.54 -7.31 -9.01
C ARG A 212 -5.25 -5.90 -8.52
N ALA A 213 -6.24 -5.03 -8.61
CA ALA A 213 -6.20 -3.74 -7.96
C ALA A 213 -6.05 -3.92 -6.45
N PHE A 214 -5.11 -3.21 -5.85
CA PHE A 214 -4.89 -3.19 -4.41
C PHE A 214 -4.79 -1.74 -3.97
N GLU A 215 -5.60 -1.41 -2.97
CA GLU A 215 -5.67 -0.09 -2.39
C GLU A 215 -5.55 -0.19 -0.88
N LEU A 216 -4.79 0.71 -0.29
CA LEU A 216 -4.63 0.83 1.15
C LEU A 216 -4.85 2.28 1.56
N ASP A 217 -5.86 2.50 2.37
CA ASP A 217 -6.20 3.80 2.92
C ASP A 217 -5.96 3.83 4.44
N THR A 218 -5.25 4.85 4.90
CA THR A 218 -4.95 5.05 6.31
C THR A 218 -5.04 6.53 6.68
N THR A 219 -5.83 6.86 7.68
CA THR A 219 -6.00 8.23 8.15
C THR A 219 -5.54 8.38 9.59
N TYR A 220 -4.74 9.42 9.86
CA TYR A 220 -4.29 9.84 11.18
C TYR A 220 -4.91 11.18 11.53
N THR A 221 -5.62 11.26 12.65
CA THR A 221 -6.25 12.49 13.12
C THR A 221 -5.35 13.26 14.08
N PHE A 222 -5.46 14.58 14.05
CA PHE A 222 -4.71 15.53 14.85
C PHE A 222 -5.66 16.50 15.55
N ASN A 223 -5.18 17.24 16.56
CA ASN A 223 -6.01 18.17 17.32
C ASN A 223 -5.75 19.63 16.96
N GLY A 224 -5.11 19.91 15.83
CA GLY A 224 -4.77 21.24 15.37
C GLY A 224 -3.35 21.66 15.73
N GLU A 225 -2.46 20.69 15.92
CA GLU A 225 -1.02 20.94 16.01
C GLU A 225 -0.55 21.67 14.76
N LYS A 226 0.23 22.75 14.93
CA LYS A 226 0.74 23.53 13.79
C LYS A 226 1.99 22.96 13.16
N GLU A 227 2.61 22.00 13.83
CA GLU A 227 3.83 21.35 13.38
C GLU A 227 3.82 19.88 13.79
N TRP A 228 4.28 19.00 12.90
CA TRP A 228 4.45 17.57 13.17
C TRP A 228 5.68 17.04 12.42
N GLY A 229 6.28 15.97 12.94
CA GLY A 229 7.45 15.33 12.33
C GLY A 229 8.77 15.84 12.88
N THR A 230 8.75 16.71 13.88
CA THR A 230 9.96 17.08 14.62
C THR A 230 10.41 15.95 15.54
N GLU A 231 11.72 15.89 15.86
CA GLU A 231 12.28 14.95 16.83
C GLU A 231 12.04 13.45 16.53
N GLY A 232 11.95 13.08 15.25
CA GLY A 232 11.77 11.68 14.83
C GLY A 232 10.33 11.15 14.98
N GLN A 233 9.34 12.02 15.09
CA GLN A 233 7.94 11.63 15.06
C GLN A 233 7.60 10.97 13.72
N HIS A 234 6.86 9.86 13.76
CA HIS A 234 6.45 9.08 12.60
C HIS A 234 5.12 8.37 12.86
N LYS A 235 4.53 7.85 11.82
CA LYS A 235 3.37 6.96 11.87
C LYS A 235 3.71 5.61 11.24
N HIS A 236 2.95 4.58 11.60
CA HIS A 236 3.10 3.24 11.01
C HIS A 236 1.89 2.90 10.15
N ILE A 237 2.17 2.49 8.92
CA ILE A 237 1.17 1.96 8.00
C ILE A 237 1.18 0.44 8.12
N VAL A 238 0.01 -0.20 8.19
CA VAL A 238 -0.09 -1.66 8.27
C VAL A 238 -0.25 -2.21 6.86
N ILE A 239 0.78 -2.87 6.34
CA ILE A 239 0.69 -3.58 5.06
C ILE A 239 0.12 -4.98 5.32
N PRO A 240 -1.02 -5.35 4.74
CA PRO A 240 -1.60 -6.68 4.91
C PRO A 240 -0.70 -7.81 4.42
N ASP A 241 -0.85 -9.01 5.00
CA ASP A 241 -0.09 -10.20 4.60
C ASP A 241 -0.42 -10.66 3.16
N ASP A 242 -1.60 -10.32 2.66
CA ASP A 242 -2.09 -10.68 1.33
C ASP A 242 -1.91 -9.56 0.28
N ALA A 243 -1.26 -8.45 0.65
CA ALA A 243 -0.94 -7.39 -0.30
C ALA A 243 -0.09 -7.95 -1.45
N PRO A 244 -0.39 -7.65 -2.71
CA PRO A 244 0.45 -8.04 -3.83
C PRO A 244 1.86 -7.44 -3.71
N ALA A 245 2.89 -8.19 -4.06
CA ALA A 245 4.22 -7.60 -4.25
C ALA A 245 4.25 -6.89 -5.61
N GLY A 246 4.89 -5.72 -5.67
CA GLY A 246 4.95 -4.91 -6.90
C GLY A 246 5.34 -3.47 -6.62
N ASP A 247 5.16 -2.65 -7.63
CA ASP A 247 5.36 -1.21 -7.58
C ASP A 247 4.05 -0.51 -7.21
N TYR A 248 4.18 0.55 -6.43
CA TYR A 248 3.07 1.29 -5.84
C TYR A 248 3.32 2.77 -5.91
N HIS A 249 2.23 3.52 -5.98
CA HIS A 249 2.18 4.95 -5.81
C HIS A 249 1.56 5.28 -4.44
N MET A 250 2.09 6.29 -3.75
CA MET A 250 1.59 6.73 -2.45
C MET A 250 1.25 8.22 -2.48
N HIS A 251 0.06 8.56 -2.09
CA HIS A 251 -0.37 9.93 -1.79
C HIS A 251 -0.30 10.17 -0.28
N PHE A 252 0.34 11.25 0.11
CA PHE A 252 0.42 11.70 1.50
C PHE A 252 -0.23 13.08 1.61
N ASN A 253 -1.52 13.07 1.96
CA ASN A 253 -2.38 14.25 1.93
C ASN A 253 -2.54 14.84 3.33
N VAL A 254 -2.14 16.09 3.51
CA VAL A 254 -2.24 16.82 4.77
C VAL A 254 -3.39 17.80 4.69
N TYR A 255 -4.37 17.66 5.58
CA TYR A 255 -5.53 18.53 5.70
C TYR A 255 -5.40 19.42 6.92
N ASP A 256 -5.70 20.70 6.75
CA ASP A 256 -5.78 21.64 7.88
C ASP A 256 -7.21 21.74 8.43
N LYS A 257 -7.36 22.53 9.52
CA LYS A 257 -8.66 22.75 10.19
C LYS A 257 -9.68 23.50 9.33
N ASN A 258 -9.27 24.14 8.25
CA ASN A 258 -10.15 24.83 7.31
C ASN A 258 -10.59 23.91 6.16
N GLY A 259 -10.09 22.66 6.11
CA GLY A 259 -10.36 21.70 5.07
C GLY A 259 -9.53 21.92 3.81
N GLU A 260 -8.50 22.76 3.87
CA GLU A 260 -7.53 22.89 2.79
C GLU A 260 -6.54 21.73 2.83
N VAL A 261 -6.06 21.30 1.67
CA VAL A 261 -5.22 20.11 1.52
C VAL A 261 -3.93 20.43 0.79
N SER A 262 -2.83 19.84 1.27
CA SER A 262 -1.56 19.71 0.55
C SER A 262 -1.39 18.25 0.17
N GLU A 263 -1.37 17.95 -1.12
CA GLU A 263 -1.13 16.62 -1.67
C GLU A 263 0.38 16.46 -1.92
N ASN A 264 0.91 15.31 -1.53
CA ASN A 264 2.34 15.03 -1.64
C ASN A 264 2.51 13.61 -2.16
N PRO A 265 2.59 13.41 -3.48
CA PRO A 265 2.78 12.11 -4.07
C PRO A 265 4.21 11.58 -3.81
N LEU A 266 4.34 10.28 -3.65
CA LEU A 266 5.61 9.59 -3.49
C LEU A 266 5.69 8.40 -4.45
N GLU A 267 6.45 8.61 -5.51
CA GLU A 267 6.71 7.61 -6.54
C GLU A 267 7.73 6.55 -6.12
N GLY A 268 7.67 5.39 -6.77
CA GLY A 268 8.67 4.33 -6.63
C GLY A 268 8.60 3.59 -5.30
N VAL A 269 7.43 3.56 -4.66
CA VAL A 269 7.16 2.71 -3.52
C VAL A 269 7.10 1.25 -3.97
N GLN A 270 7.73 0.34 -3.24
CA GLN A 270 7.75 -1.09 -3.57
C GLN A 270 7.32 -1.95 -2.41
N PHE A 271 6.39 -2.87 -2.65
CA PHE A 271 6.07 -3.93 -1.70
C PHE A 271 6.75 -5.23 -2.14
N LYS A 272 7.50 -5.83 -1.23
CA LYS A 272 8.24 -7.07 -1.44
C LYS A 272 7.74 -8.18 -0.52
N LYS A 273 7.85 -9.42 -0.94
CA LYS A 273 7.64 -10.56 -0.03
C LYS A 273 8.83 -10.69 0.90
N SER A 274 8.55 -11.02 2.17
CA SER A 274 9.64 -11.31 3.12
C SER A 274 10.49 -12.47 2.62
N ASN A 275 11.80 -12.27 2.64
CA ASN A 275 12.82 -13.22 2.22
C ASN A 275 13.51 -13.91 3.41
N VAL A 276 12.85 -13.89 4.57
CA VAL A 276 13.37 -14.50 5.80
C VAL A 276 12.78 -15.90 5.96
N GLU A 277 13.65 -16.88 6.18
CA GLU A 277 13.31 -18.28 6.37
C GLU A 277 13.80 -18.78 7.74
N LEU A 278 13.04 -19.69 8.36
CA LEU A 278 13.39 -20.38 9.58
C LEU A 278 13.54 -21.88 9.28
N GLN A 279 14.62 -22.49 9.74
CA GLN A 279 14.94 -23.90 9.52
C GLN A 279 15.43 -24.58 10.81
N GLY A 280 15.16 -25.89 10.93
CA GLY A 280 15.75 -26.75 11.95
C GLY A 280 15.45 -26.33 13.39
N VAL A 281 14.20 -25.97 13.67
CA VAL A 281 13.77 -25.59 15.03
C VAL A 281 13.74 -26.82 15.92
N GLU A 282 14.51 -26.76 17.00
CA GLU A 282 14.53 -27.78 18.05
C GLU A 282 14.36 -27.09 19.39
N ILE A 283 13.30 -27.40 20.11
CA ILE A 283 13.00 -26.83 21.42
C ILE A 283 12.84 -27.92 22.43
N GLY A 284 13.64 -27.91 23.46
CA GLY A 284 13.55 -28.57 24.77
C GLY A 284 12.74 -29.84 24.92
N THR A 285 12.62 -30.65 23.88
CA THR A 285 11.83 -31.89 23.90
C THR A 285 12.31 -32.83 25.01
N GLY A 286 11.37 -33.32 25.84
CA GLY A 286 11.62 -34.27 26.92
C GLY A 286 12.14 -33.67 28.25
N ARG A 287 12.07 -32.35 28.45
CA ARG A 287 12.53 -31.69 29.67
C ARG A 287 11.43 -31.47 30.68
N SER A 288 11.84 -31.56 31.93
CA SER A 288 10.98 -31.26 33.07
C SER A 288 10.65 -29.77 33.14
N ALA A 289 9.44 -29.45 33.54
CA ALA A 289 8.96 -28.10 33.77
C ALA A 289 9.77 -27.27 34.78
N THR A 290 10.56 -27.94 35.60
CA THR A 290 11.46 -27.27 36.54
C THR A 290 12.87 -27.10 36.02
N ALA A 291 13.12 -27.43 34.75
CA ALA A 291 14.43 -27.20 34.15
C ALA A 291 14.69 -25.71 34.06
N SER A 292 15.84 -25.30 34.58
CA SER A 292 16.31 -23.92 34.55
C SER A 292 16.78 -23.50 33.14
N ASP A 293 16.91 -24.48 32.24
CA ASP A 293 17.40 -24.26 30.89
C ASP A 293 16.66 -25.10 29.83
N ILE A 294 16.23 -24.46 28.77
CA ILE A 294 15.64 -25.12 27.61
C ILE A 294 16.67 -25.03 26.46
N LEU A 295 17.05 -26.20 25.91
CA LEU A 295 17.86 -26.19 24.70
C LEU A 295 17.00 -25.67 23.55
N THR A 296 17.46 -24.62 22.93
CA THR A 296 16.80 -24.04 21.76
C THR A 296 17.81 -23.95 20.64
N LYS A 297 17.46 -24.49 19.48
CA LYS A 297 18.25 -24.43 18.27
C LYS A 297 17.37 -24.08 17.08
N PHE A 298 17.86 -23.20 16.23
CA PHE A 298 17.23 -22.86 14.96
C PHE A 298 18.26 -22.20 14.04
N THR A 299 17.99 -22.21 12.74
CA THR A 299 18.76 -21.44 11.76
C THR A 299 17.83 -20.48 11.04
N VAL A 300 18.23 -19.23 10.97
CA VAL A 300 17.57 -18.19 10.19
C VAL A 300 18.38 -17.89 8.96
N LYS A 301 17.73 -17.76 7.81
CA LYS A 301 18.34 -17.33 6.54
C LYS A 301 17.56 -16.14 5.97
N ALA A 302 18.28 -15.20 5.36
CA ALA A 302 17.71 -14.07 4.65
C ALA A 302 18.52 -13.78 3.38
N GLN A 303 17.93 -13.11 2.40
CA GLN A 303 18.66 -12.66 1.21
C GLN A 303 19.53 -11.44 1.51
N ASP A 304 19.08 -10.59 2.44
CA ASP A 304 19.79 -9.42 2.93
C ASP A 304 20.37 -9.68 4.31
N ASP A 305 21.29 -8.82 4.75
CA ASP A 305 21.94 -8.94 6.04
C ASP A 305 20.89 -8.96 7.17
N LEU A 306 21.08 -9.85 8.13
CA LEU A 306 20.25 -9.89 9.35
C LEU A 306 20.53 -8.66 10.20
N TYR A 307 19.48 -8.10 10.79
CA TYR A 307 19.55 -6.93 11.66
C TYR A 307 19.25 -7.27 13.11
N SER A 308 18.18 -8.00 13.37
CA SER A 308 17.82 -8.42 14.72
C SER A 308 17.06 -9.74 14.75
N ILE A 309 17.18 -10.47 15.83
CA ILE A 309 16.34 -11.62 16.16
C ILE A 309 15.84 -11.42 17.59
N ARG A 310 14.54 -11.26 17.75
CA ARG A 310 13.90 -11.21 19.05
C ARG A 310 13.32 -12.56 19.39
N LEU A 311 13.71 -13.11 20.54
CA LEU A 311 13.19 -14.38 21.06
C LEU A 311 12.28 -14.09 22.25
N ARG A 312 11.12 -14.74 22.27
CA ARG A 312 10.19 -14.71 23.41
C ARG A 312 9.71 -16.13 23.70
N ILE A 313 9.57 -16.48 24.97
CA ILE A 313 8.90 -17.67 25.44
C ILE A 313 7.81 -17.25 26.41
N TYR A 314 6.59 -17.67 26.15
CA TYR A 314 5.43 -17.37 26.96
C TYR A 314 4.43 -18.52 26.96
N LYS A 315 3.54 -18.61 27.97
CA LYS A 315 2.42 -19.53 27.95
C LYS A 315 1.40 -19.10 26.92
N GLU A 316 0.86 -20.04 26.17
CA GLU A 316 -0.22 -19.76 25.22
C GLU A 316 -1.41 -19.07 25.90
N SER A 317 -1.75 -19.50 27.12
CA SER A 317 -2.82 -18.92 27.94
C SER A 317 -2.54 -17.52 28.53
N ALA A 318 -1.28 -17.03 28.45
CA ALA A 318 -0.86 -15.76 29.02
C ALA A 318 0.22 -15.10 28.16
N PRO A 319 -0.12 -14.63 26.93
CA PRO A 319 0.86 -14.18 25.94
C PRO A 319 1.59 -12.86 26.30
N SER A 320 1.19 -12.18 27.35
CA SER A 320 1.87 -10.99 27.87
C SER A 320 2.87 -11.29 28.99
N GLU A 321 2.93 -12.54 29.50
CA GLU A 321 3.85 -12.95 30.55
C GLU A 321 5.02 -13.76 29.97
N TYR A 322 6.17 -13.13 29.81
CA TYR A 322 7.35 -13.75 29.20
C TYR A 322 8.20 -14.46 30.24
N PHE A 323 8.51 -15.72 29.98
CA PHE A 323 9.55 -16.49 30.69
C PHE A 323 10.94 -16.37 30.03
N PHE A 324 11.00 -15.85 28.87
CA PHE A 324 12.20 -15.42 28.19
C PHE A 324 11.85 -14.29 27.21
N ASN A 325 12.66 -13.24 27.20
CA ASN A 325 12.51 -12.14 26.25
C ASN A 325 13.88 -11.52 26.03
N SER A 326 14.45 -11.73 24.85
CA SER A 326 15.77 -11.21 24.51
C SER A 326 15.82 -10.82 23.04
N THR A 327 16.63 -9.83 22.74
CA THR A 327 16.90 -9.40 21.35
C THR A 327 18.39 -9.57 21.09
N LEU A 328 18.71 -10.29 20.03
CA LEU A 328 20.04 -10.43 19.47
C LEU A 328 20.19 -9.37 18.39
N ALA A 329 20.86 -8.30 18.68
CA ALA A 329 21.17 -7.23 17.72
C ALA A 329 22.69 -7.03 17.59
N ASP A 330 23.40 -7.20 18.69
CA ASP A 330 24.87 -7.02 18.73
C ASP A 330 25.61 -7.99 17.81
N GLU A 331 25.09 -9.22 17.66
CA GLU A 331 25.65 -10.23 16.74
C GLU A 331 25.62 -9.76 15.28
N PHE A 332 24.69 -8.85 14.93
CA PHE A 332 24.46 -8.37 13.56
C PHE A 332 25.02 -6.97 13.32
N SER A 333 25.50 -6.29 14.35
CA SER A 333 25.94 -4.89 14.31
C SER A 333 27.06 -4.58 13.30
N LYS A 334 27.81 -5.60 12.86
CA LYS A 334 28.87 -5.48 11.85
C LYS A 334 28.41 -5.67 10.43
N GLY A 335 27.14 -6.06 10.22
CA GLY A 335 26.61 -6.47 8.92
C GLY A 335 27.27 -7.73 8.34
N GLY A 336 26.84 -8.11 7.13
CA GLY A 336 27.41 -9.21 6.38
C GLY A 336 26.89 -10.60 6.75
N LEU A 337 26.01 -10.76 7.72
CA LEU A 337 25.44 -12.03 8.13
C LEU A 337 24.05 -12.23 7.49
N LYS A 338 23.95 -13.16 6.56
CA LYS A 338 22.70 -13.58 5.92
C LYS A 338 22.16 -14.91 6.45
N GLU A 339 22.92 -15.57 7.27
CA GLU A 339 22.55 -16.82 7.94
C GLU A 339 23.07 -16.80 9.38
N TYR A 340 22.23 -17.20 10.33
CA TYR A 340 22.59 -17.29 11.73
C TYR A 340 22.01 -18.55 12.37
N THR A 341 22.84 -19.32 13.04
CA THR A 341 22.41 -20.49 13.79
C THR A 341 22.48 -20.20 15.28
N PHE A 342 21.31 -20.20 15.91
CA PHE A 342 21.18 -20.15 17.35
C PHE A 342 21.24 -21.58 17.91
N ASN A 343 22.05 -21.80 18.93
CA ASN A 343 22.13 -23.09 19.62
C ASN A 343 22.58 -22.83 21.06
N LYS A 344 21.64 -22.45 21.91
CA LYS A 344 21.92 -22.10 23.30
C LYS A 344 20.88 -22.72 24.24
N LYS A 345 21.29 -22.88 25.48
CA LYS A 345 20.36 -23.15 26.58
C LYS A 345 19.79 -21.82 27.09
N LEU A 346 18.48 -21.74 27.17
CA LEU A 346 17.77 -20.56 27.66
C LEU A 346 17.29 -20.81 29.08
N GLU A 347 17.60 -19.91 29.98
CA GLU A 347 17.01 -19.90 31.33
C GLU A 347 15.58 -19.34 31.25
N THR A 348 14.62 -20.17 31.57
CA THR A 348 13.20 -19.80 31.50
C THR A 348 12.71 -19.26 32.83
N LYS A 349 13.01 -17.99 33.06
CA LYS A 349 12.49 -17.21 34.21
C LYS A 349 11.72 -16.00 33.74
N ASP A 350 10.63 -15.71 34.43
CA ASP A 350 9.92 -14.43 34.27
C ASP A 350 10.73 -13.25 34.92
N ASP A 351 10.19 -12.05 34.76
CA ASP A 351 10.74 -10.82 35.36
C ASP A 351 10.76 -10.82 36.88
N LYS A 352 10.00 -11.73 37.53
CA LYS A 352 9.94 -11.93 38.98
C LYS A 352 10.86 -13.06 39.46
N GLY A 353 11.64 -13.64 38.54
CA GLY A 353 12.56 -14.74 38.85
C GLY A 353 11.91 -16.11 39.02
N ARG A 354 10.64 -16.29 38.63
CA ARG A 354 9.92 -17.55 38.71
C ARG A 354 10.23 -18.38 37.46
N TYR A 355 10.57 -19.65 37.66
CA TYR A 355 10.78 -20.59 36.54
C TYR A 355 9.48 -20.99 35.87
N ALA A 356 9.56 -21.28 34.58
CA ALA A 356 8.45 -21.86 33.83
C ALA A 356 8.00 -23.19 34.43
N THR A 357 6.69 -23.38 34.57
CA THR A 357 6.05 -24.60 35.09
C THR A 357 5.60 -25.50 33.93
N ALA A 358 5.14 -26.73 34.24
CA ALA A 358 4.54 -27.60 33.23
C ALA A 358 3.41 -26.89 32.47
N GLY A 359 3.27 -27.17 31.18
CA GLY A 359 2.22 -26.61 30.33
C GLY A 359 2.65 -26.36 28.91
N GLU A 360 1.73 -25.77 28.15
CA GLU A 360 1.92 -25.38 26.75
C GLU A 360 2.54 -24.00 26.65
N TYR A 361 3.56 -23.89 25.82
CA TYR A 361 4.33 -22.67 25.59
C TYR A 361 4.52 -22.41 24.10
N ILE A 362 4.74 -21.14 23.80
CA ILE A 362 5.10 -20.68 22.47
C ILE A 362 6.51 -20.10 22.52
N LEU A 363 7.38 -20.55 21.61
CA LEU A 363 8.57 -19.82 21.22
C LEU A 363 8.21 -18.90 20.05
N GLU A 364 8.28 -17.62 20.26
CA GLU A 364 8.10 -16.62 19.22
C GLU A 364 9.46 -16.04 18.83
N LEU A 365 9.75 -16.11 17.54
CA LEU A 365 10.93 -15.53 16.92
C LEU A 365 10.46 -14.41 15.98
N ARG A 366 10.85 -13.17 16.26
CA ARG A 366 10.74 -12.09 15.29
C ARG A 366 12.12 -11.84 14.70
N VAL A 367 12.24 -12.07 13.41
CA VAL A 367 13.48 -11.88 12.66
C VAL A 367 13.32 -10.67 11.76
N GLU A 368 14.32 -9.83 11.73
CA GLU A 368 14.36 -8.63 10.92
C GLU A 368 15.71 -8.54 10.19
N ASN A 369 15.68 -8.16 8.91
CA ASN A 369 16.88 -7.88 8.13
C ASN A 369 17.15 -6.38 8.02
N ALA A 370 18.32 -6.00 7.49
CA ALA A 370 18.77 -4.62 7.36
C ALA A 370 17.91 -3.79 6.37
N GLN A 371 17.09 -4.43 5.55
CA GLN A 371 16.15 -3.76 4.64
C GLN A 371 14.75 -3.63 5.26
N GLY A 372 14.56 -4.09 6.50
CA GLY A 372 13.32 -4.03 7.26
C GLY A 372 12.31 -5.13 6.93
N ALA A 373 12.68 -6.13 6.11
CA ALA A 373 11.88 -7.34 6.03
C ALA A 373 11.87 -7.98 7.40
N ASN A 374 10.68 -8.18 7.95
CA ASN A 374 10.53 -8.93 9.18
C ASN A 374 9.54 -10.07 9.01
N LYS A 375 9.74 -11.12 9.81
CA LYS A 375 8.84 -12.25 9.87
C LYS A 375 8.76 -12.76 11.30
N ILE A 376 7.54 -13.11 11.71
CA ILE A 376 7.29 -13.72 13.01
C ILE A 376 7.05 -15.21 12.80
N PHE A 377 7.82 -16.02 13.50
CA PHE A 377 7.65 -17.47 13.56
C PHE A 377 7.19 -17.84 14.96
N LYS A 378 6.28 -18.79 15.05
CA LYS A 378 5.79 -19.33 16.32
C LYS A 378 5.85 -20.84 16.30
N GLU A 379 6.46 -21.39 17.31
CA GLU A 379 6.58 -22.83 17.53
C GLU A 379 6.01 -23.18 18.89
N GLU A 380 5.07 -24.11 18.90
CA GLU A 380 4.46 -24.62 20.11
C GLU A 380 5.30 -25.74 20.72
N PHE A 381 5.43 -25.78 22.03
CA PHE A 381 6.11 -26.85 22.73
C PHE A 381 5.56 -27.03 24.13
N THR A 382 5.69 -28.27 24.65
CA THR A 382 5.20 -28.64 25.96
C THR A 382 6.34 -28.81 26.95
N LEU A 383 6.25 -28.19 28.10
CA LEU A 383 7.06 -28.52 29.27
C LEU A 383 6.32 -29.56 30.10
N ALA A 384 6.88 -30.78 30.18
CA ALA A 384 6.30 -31.87 30.97
C ALA A 384 6.55 -31.68 32.48
N GLU A 385 5.70 -32.26 33.31
CA GLU A 385 5.99 -32.47 34.73
C GLU A 385 7.18 -33.40 34.92
N LYS A 386 7.88 -33.27 36.07
CA LYS A 386 9.03 -34.16 36.41
C LYS A 386 8.59 -35.59 36.51
#